data_2f3e0e41b993d22902f57e3ffa12321d
#
_entry.id   2f3e0e41b993d22902f57e3ffa12321d
#
_cell.length_a   1.000
_cell.length_b   1.000
_cell.length_c   1.000
_cell.angle_alpha   90.00
_cell.angle_beta   90.00
_cell.angle_gamma   90.00
#
_symmetry.space_group_name_H-M   'P 1'
#
loop_
_entity.id
_entity.type
_entity.pdbx_description
1 polymer ?
#
loop_
_entity_poly.entity_id
_entity_poly.type
_entity_poly.pdbx_seq_one_letter_code
_entity_poly.pdbx_strand_id
1 'polypeptide(L)'
;LSMVLSVAVAIPVGVYAASKRGKTGDVLSMGVAQVGVAIPNFWLGLLLILLFALQLGWFPASGFAGWENGFWIGIRSLFLPALALALPLAAILARVTRSAVIETLGEDFVRTARAKGLTRNAALWRHAVPNALIPVVTIIGLQFSFLLAGTIIIENVFNLPGLGRLVFQAIAQRDLITVQSLVTLLAASVIAVNFIVDLVYGFIDPRLSTGGSR
;
A
#
# COMPACT_ATOMS: atom_id res chain seq x y z
N LEU A 1 -1.59 -5.41 7.85
CA LEU A 1 -2.57 -4.36 8.09
C LEU A 1 -2.33 -3.14 7.19
N SER A 2 -1.11 -2.58 7.13
CA SER A 2 -0.76 -1.40 6.32
C SER A 2 -1.12 -1.56 4.84
N MET A 3 -0.78 -2.71 4.23
CA MET A 3 -1.12 -2.99 2.83
C MET A 3 -2.64 -3.03 2.61
N VAL A 4 -3.38 -3.68 3.50
CA VAL A 4 -4.86 -3.74 3.39
C VAL A 4 -5.46 -2.34 3.48
N LEU A 5 -5.00 -1.51 4.42
CA LEU A 5 -5.44 -0.12 4.55
C LEU A 5 -5.08 0.71 3.31
N SER A 6 -3.87 0.55 2.78
CA SER A 6 -3.43 1.29 1.60
C SER A 6 -4.28 0.95 0.37
N VAL A 7 -4.54 -0.32 0.13
CA VAL A 7 -5.37 -0.78 -1.00
C VAL A 7 -6.82 -0.34 -0.84
N ALA A 8 -7.39 -0.48 0.38
CA ALA A 8 -8.76 -0.10 0.69
C ALA A 8 -9.03 1.40 0.47
N VAL A 9 -8.03 2.25 0.67
CA VAL A 9 -8.11 3.69 0.42
C VAL A 9 -7.78 4.03 -1.04
N ALA A 10 -6.70 3.46 -1.57
CA ALA A 10 -6.14 3.84 -2.86
C ALA A 10 -7.07 3.51 -4.04
N ILE A 11 -7.66 2.31 -4.06
CA ILE A 11 -8.50 1.89 -5.18
C ILE A 11 -9.74 2.79 -5.29
N PRO A 12 -10.56 3.00 -4.24
CA PRO A 12 -11.71 3.90 -4.35
C PRO A 12 -11.32 5.33 -4.72
N VAL A 13 -10.26 5.88 -4.12
CA VAL A 13 -9.79 7.25 -4.41
C VAL A 13 -9.31 7.36 -5.85
N GLY A 14 -8.51 6.40 -6.34
CA GLY A 14 -8.01 6.39 -7.71
C GLY A 14 -9.13 6.27 -8.76
N VAL A 15 -10.10 5.37 -8.53
CA VAL A 15 -11.27 5.20 -9.41
C VAL A 15 -12.14 6.46 -9.38
N TYR A 16 -12.38 7.05 -8.21
CA TYR A 16 -13.13 8.31 -8.08
C TYR A 16 -12.45 9.43 -8.87
N ALA A 17 -11.14 9.63 -8.68
CA ALA A 17 -10.36 10.64 -9.39
C ALA A 17 -10.41 10.43 -10.91
N ALA A 18 -10.27 9.19 -11.40
CA ALA A 18 -10.40 8.84 -12.81
C ALA A 18 -11.80 9.15 -13.37
N SER A 19 -12.86 8.87 -12.60
CA SER A 19 -14.25 9.16 -12.98
C SER A 19 -14.51 10.67 -13.14
N LYS A 20 -13.77 11.49 -12.41
CA LYS A 20 -13.85 12.97 -12.38
C LYS A 20 -12.68 13.64 -13.11
N ARG A 21 -12.02 12.92 -14.03
CA ARG A 21 -10.85 13.42 -14.77
C ARG A 21 -11.01 14.87 -15.21
N GLY A 22 -10.04 15.71 -14.84
CA GLY A 22 -10.01 17.15 -15.19
C GLY A 22 -10.98 18.03 -14.40
N LYS A 23 -11.72 17.50 -13.42
CA LYS A 23 -12.59 18.26 -12.53
C LYS A 23 -11.93 18.48 -11.16
N THR A 24 -12.54 19.35 -10.34
CA THR A 24 -12.07 19.67 -8.98
C THR A 24 -11.84 18.44 -8.11
N GLY A 25 -12.71 17.42 -8.19
CA GLY A 25 -12.55 16.18 -7.43
C GLY A 25 -11.30 15.40 -7.80
N ASP A 26 -10.91 15.41 -9.08
CA ASP A 26 -9.66 14.81 -9.54
C ASP A 26 -8.44 15.58 -8.99
N VAL A 27 -8.43 16.91 -9.17
CA VAL A 27 -7.32 17.78 -8.74
C VAL A 27 -7.13 17.69 -7.21
N LEU A 28 -8.21 17.74 -6.43
CA LEU A 28 -8.14 17.63 -4.98
C LEU A 28 -7.63 16.26 -4.53
N SER A 29 -8.15 15.16 -5.09
CA SER A 29 -7.70 13.82 -4.72
C SER A 29 -6.22 13.62 -5.03
N MET A 30 -5.75 14.08 -6.18
CA MET A 30 -4.34 13.97 -6.58
C MET A 30 -3.45 14.95 -5.81
N GLY A 31 -3.96 16.13 -5.47
CA GLY A 31 -3.25 17.08 -4.60
C GLY A 31 -3.01 16.50 -3.20
N VAL A 32 -4.04 15.94 -2.58
CA VAL A 32 -3.91 15.25 -1.28
C VAL A 32 -2.94 14.08 -1.37
N ALA A 33 -3.03 13.27 -2.43
CA ALA A 33 -2.09 12.18 -2.66
C ALA A 33 -0.65 12.69 -2.80
N GLN A 34 -0.42 13.81 -3.50
CA GLN A 34 0.92 14.39 -3.64
C GLN A 34 1.51 14.84 -2.30
N VAL A 35 0.69 15.44 -1.44
CA VAL A 35 1.09 15.81 -0.06
C VAL A 35 1.42 14.54 0.74
N GLY A 36 0.59 13.48 0.63
CA GLY A 36 0.82 12.22 1.33
C GLY A 36 2.14 11.54 0.95
N VAL A 37 2.59 11.65 -0.30
CA VAL A 37 3.89 11.11 -0.74
C VAL A 37 5.07 11.94 -0.22
N ALA A 38 4.89 13.25 -0.08
CA ALA A 38 5.95 14.15 0.36
C ALA A 38 6.28 14.05 1.86
N ILE A 39 5.35 13.53 2.65
CA ILE A 39 5.48 13.42 4.11
C ILE A 39 6.31 12.18 4.47
N PRO A 40 7.42 12.31 5.24
CA PRO A 40 8.16 11.16 5.74
C PRO A 40 7.31 10.30 6.70
N ASN A 41 7.35 8.98 6.54
CA ASN A 41 6.53 8.04 7.32
C ASN A 41 6.69 8.21 8.83
N PHE A 42 7.94 8.41 9.31
CA PHE A 42 8.22 8.60 10.74
C PHE A 42 7.60 9.90 11.28
N TRP A 43 7.67 10.99 10.51
CA TRP A 43 7.07 12.26 10.91
C TRP A 43 5.55 12.16 10.95
N LEU A 44 4.95 11.52 9.95
CA LEU A 44 3.53 11.20 9.96
C LEU A 44 3.15 10.35 11.18
N GLY A 45 3.96 9.34 11.52
CA GLY A 45 3.78 8.52 12.73
C GLY A 45 3.75 9.36 14.01
N LEU A 46 4.69 10.31 14.15
CA LEU A 46 4.73 11.22 15.30
C LEU A 46 3.49 12.14 15.37
N LEU A 47 3.03 12.66 14.23
CA LEU A 47 1.79 13.46 14.17
C LEU A 47 0.56 12.62 14.56
N LEU A 48 0.48 11.37 14.12
CA LEU A 48 -0.61 10.47 14.47
C LEU A 48 -0.61 10.16 15.98
N ILE A 49 0.57 9.95 16.58
CA ILE A 49 0.70 9.79 18.03
C ILE A 49 0.22 11.05 18.75
N LEU A 50 0.73 12.22 18.33
CA LEU A 50 0.36 13.49 18.95
C LEU A 50 -1.16 13.71 18.93
N LEU A 51 -1.77 13.53 17.77
CA LEU A 51 -3.20 13.82 17.61
C LEU A 51 -4.08 12.72 18.21
N PHE A 52 -3.90 11.47 17.80
CA PHE A 52 -4.83 10.38 18.12
C PHE A 52 -4.55 9.67 19.43
N ALA A 53 -3.30 9.66 19.88
CA ALA A 53 -2.95 9.01 21.15
C ALA A 53 -2.91 10.00 22.31
N LEU A 54 -2.25 11.16 22.15
CA LEU A 54 -2.05 12.10 23.25
C LEU A 54 -3.19 13.09 23.41
N GLN A 55 -3.68 13.70 22.32
CA GLN A 55 -4.75 14.71 22.42
C GLN A 55 -6.14 14.07 22.52
N LEU A 56 -6.45 13.09 21.65
CA LEU A 56 -7.77 12.48 21.59
C LEU A 56 -7.90 11.22 22.47
N GLY A 57 -6.80 10.57 22.84
CA GLY A 57 -6.82 9.35 23.67
C GLY A 57 -7.49 8.13 22.99
N TRP A 58 -7.63 8.15 21.67
CA TRP A 58 -8.34 7.09 20.95
C TRP A 58 -7.52 5.81 20.77
N PHE A 59 -6.20 5.94 20.67
CA PHE A 59 -5.29 4.82 20.41
C PHE A 59 -4.09 4.87 21.38
N PRO A 60 -3.41 3.74 21.65
CA PRO A 60 -2.19 3.75 22.41
C PRO A 60 -1.06 4.45 21.65
N ALA A 61 -0.23 5.19 22.37
CA ALA A 61 0.89 5.94 21.79
C ALA A 61 2.04 5.03 21.35
N SER A 62 2.25 3.89 22.02
CA SER A 62 3.37 2.99 21.78
C SER A 62 3.13 1.59 22.33
N GLY A 63 3.94 0.63 21.87
CA GLY A 63 3.88 -0.76 22.29
C GLY A 63 2.82 -1.58 21.57
N PHE A 64 2.99 -2.89 21.67
CA PHE A 64 2.02 -3.86 21.19
C PHE A 64 1.34 -4.54 22.38
N ALA A 65 0.03 -4.50 22.40
CA ALA A 65 -0.75 -5.01 23.53
C ALA A 65 -0.76 -6.54 23.66
N GLY A 66 -0.24 -7.27 22.65
CA GLY A 66 -0.31 -8.73 22.61
C GLY A 66 -1.65 -9.24 22.07
N TRP A 67 -1.64 -10.43 21.45
CA TRP A 67 -2.86 -11.11 20.97
C TRP A 67 -3.62 -11.82 22.10
N GLU A 68 -2.93 -12.14 23.19
CA GLU A 68 -3.47 -12.74 24.40
C GLU A 68 -4.50 -11.86 25.11
N ASN A 69 -4.37 -10.53 24.96
CA ASN A 69 -5.33 -9.55 25.51
C ASN A 69 -6.58 -9.34 24.62
N GLY A 70 -6.64 -10.06 23.50
CA GLY A 70 -7.75 -10.01 22.57
C GLY A 70 -7.41 -9.41 21.21
N PHE A 71 -8.01 -9.96 20.16
CA PHE A 71 -7.75 -9.59 18.76
C PHE A 71 -7.94 -8.08 18.49
N TRP A 72 -9.03 -7.49 18.97
CA TRP A 72 -9.33 -6.07 18.75
C TRP A 72 -8.37 -5.14 19.49
N ILE A 73 -7.88 -5.53 20.66
CA ILE A 73 -6.90 -4.76 21.41
C ILE A 73 -5.57 -4.78 20.67
N GLY A 74 -5.16 -5.95 20.15
CA GLY A 74 -3.98 -6.07 19.29
C GLY A 74 -4.09 -5.21 18.03
N ILE A 75 -5.21 -5.28 17.31
CA ILE A 75 -5.44 -4.45 16.11
C ILE A 75 -5.40 -2.95 16.45
N ARG A 76 -6.00 -2.53 17.57
CA ARG A 76 -6.01 -1.12 18.00
C ARG A 76 -4.60 -0.59 18.27
N SER A 77 -3.72 -1.42 18.85
CA SER A 77 -2.32 -1.03 19.10
C SER A 77 -1.48 -0.94 17.82
N LEU A 78 -1.85 -1.67 16.77
CA LEU A 78 -1.17 -1.66 15.47
C LEU A 78 -1.79 -0.66 14.47
N PHE A 79 -2.88 0.00 14.82
CA PHE A 79 -3.63 0.83 13.85
C PHE A 79 -2.86 2.08 13.44
N LEU A 80 -2.34 2.88 14.39
CA LEU A 80 -1.55 4.08 14.08
C LEU A 80 -0.25 3.76 13.34
N PRO A 81 0.57 2.78 13.77
CA PRO A 81 1.73 2.33 13.00
C PRO A 81 1.38 1.91 11.57
N ALA A 82 0.29 1.14 11.43
CA ALA A 82 -0.17 0.70 10.13
C ALA A 82 -0.64 1.86 9.25
N LEU A 83 -1.31 2.85 9.82
CA LEU A 83 -1.78 4.03 9.10
C LEU A 83 -0.61 4.92 8.64
N ALA A 84 0.42 5.08 9.48
CA ALA A 84 1.63 5.83 9.13
C ALA A 84 2.34 5.26 7.89
N LEU A 85 2.35 3.93 7.75
CA LEU A 85 2.88 3.25 6.57
C LEU A 85 1.89 3.24 5.40
N ALA A 86 0.59 3.10 5.68
CA ALA A 86 -0.44 2.93 4.66
C ALA A 86 -0.69 4.21 3.86
N LEU A 87 -0.68 5.38 4.47
CA LEU A 87 -1.08 6.63 3.81
C LEU A 87 -0.16 7.02 2.63
N PRO A 88 1.18 7.01 2.75
CA PRO A 88 2.05 7.27 1.61
C PRO A 88 1.94 6.20 0.52
N LEU A 89 1.78 4.93 0.89
CA LEU A 89 1.57 3.84 -0.06
C LEU A 89 0.24 3.99 -0.80
N ALA A 90 -0.83 4.33 -0.07
CA ALA A 90 -2.14 4.61 -0.65
C ALA A 90 -2.09 5.77 -1.64
N ALA A 91 -1.33 6.81 -1.35
CA ALA A 91 -1.16 7.97 -2.22
C ALA A 91 -0.50 7.60 -3.56
N ILE A 92 0.55 6.77 -3.54
CA ILE A 92 1.21 6.25 -4.74
C ILE A 92 0.22 5.36 -5.53
N LEU A 93 -0.40 4.40 -4.83
CA LEU A 93 -1.30 3.42 -5.45
C LEU A 93 -2.56 4.07 -6.02
N ALA A 94 -3.13 5.09 -5.38
CA ALA A 94 -4.26 5.85 -5.90
C ALA A 94 -3.94 6.55 -7.22
N ARG A 95 -2.74 7.09 -7.35
CA ARG A 95 -2.26 7.73 -8.57
C ARG A 95 -2.09 6.71 -9.71
N VAL A 96 -1.52 5.55 -9.42
CA VAL A 96 -1.37 4.45 -10.39
C VAL A 96 -2.76 3.94 -10.80
N THR A 97 -3.65 3.69 -9.84
CA THR A 97 -5.02 3.26 -10.11
C THR A 97 -5.76 4.26 -11.00
N ARG A 98 -5.64 5.56 -10.70
CA ARG A 98 -6.23 6.61 -11.54
C ARG A 98 -5.72 6.55 -12.98
N SER A 99 -4.42 6.44 -13.18
CA SER A 99 -3.81 6.40 -14.51
C SER A 99 -4.27 5.17 -15.28
N ALA A 100 -4.22 3.99 -14.67
CA ALA A 100 -4.66 2.74 -15.27
C ALA A 100 -6.16 2.76 -15.66
N VAL A 101 -7.03 3.31 -14.80
CA VAL A 101 -8.46 3.44 -15.09
C VAL A 101 -8.71 4.41 -16.24
N ILE A 102 -7.98 5.53 -16.30
CA ILE A 102 -8.11 6.51 -17.41
C ILE A 102 -7.68 5.89 -18.73
N GLU A 103 -6.59 5.16 -18.76
CA GLU A 103 -6.08 4.45 -19.93
C GLU A 103 -7.10 3.42 -20.43
N THR A 104 -7.55 2.53 -19.52
CA THR A 104 -8.54 1.50 -19.85
C THR A 104 -9.87 2.08 -20.35
N LEU A 105 -10.30 3.22 -19.80
CA LEU A 105 -11.50 3.92 -20.30
C LEU A 105 -11.36 4.42 -21.76
N GLY A 106 -10.13 4.56 -22.25
CA GLY A 106 -9.82 4.92 -23.64
C GLY A 106 -9.86 3.76 -24.62
N GLU A 107 -9.86 2.52 -24.15
CA GLU A 107 -9.78 1.30 -24.94
C GLU A 107 -11.05 1.06 -25.79
N ASP A 108 -10.87 0.41 -26.94
CA ASP A 108 -11.96 0.19 -27.92
C ASP A 108 -13.07 -0.74 -27.39
N PHE A 109 -12.73 -1.70 -26.52
CA PHE A 109 -13.76 -2.57 -25.93
C PHE A 109 -14.70 -1.78 -24.99
N VAL A 110 -14.20 -0.77 -24.27
CA VAL A 110 -15.03 0.11 -23.43
C VAL A 110 -15.90 1.03 -24.32
N ARG A 111 -15.34 1.55 -25.41
CA ARG A 111 -16.10 2.33 -26.41
C ARG A 111 -17.22 1.52 -27.04
N THR A 112 -16.91 0.26 -27.40
CA THR A 112 -17.90 -0.68 -27.96
C THR A 112 -19.01 -0.99 -26.95
N ALA A 113 -18.67 -1.21 -25.68
CA ALA A 113 -19.66 -1.44 -24.63
C ALA A 113 -20.61 -0.23 -24.48
N ARG A 114 -20.06 0.98 -24.55
CA ARG A 114 -20.87 2.21 -24.52
C ARG A 114 -21.74 2.39 -25.76
N ALA A 115 -21.22 2.06 -26.94
CA ALA A 115 -21.99 2.08 -28.17
C ALA A 115 -23.19 1.10 -28.16
N LYS A 116 -23.06 -0.01 -27.40
CA LYS A 116 -24.13 -0.98 -27.13
C LYS A 116 -25.14 -0.52 -26.06
N GLY A 117 -25.04 0.73 -25.58
CA GLY A 117 -26.02 1.34 -24.68
C GLY A 117 -25.63 1.31 -23.19
N LEU A 118 -24.42 0.87 -22.81
CA LEU A 118 -23.98 0.96 -21.41
C LEU A 118 -23.79 2.42 -20.99
N THR A 119 -24.30 2.75 -19.80
CA THR A 119 -24.03 4.05 -19.19
C THR A 119 -22.53 4.20 -18.86
N ARG A 120 -22.04 5.43 -18.77
CA ARG A 120 -20.64 5.71 -18.42
C ARG A 120 -20.23 5.03 -17.12
N ASN A 121 -21.09 5.04 -16.12
CA ASN A 121 -20.81 4.44 -14.80
C ASN A 121 -20.80 2.90 -14.88
N ALA A 122 -21.72 2.30 -15.62
CA ALA A 122 -21.71 0.86 -15.84
C ALA A 122 -20.45 0.39 -16.61
N ALA A 123 -20.04 1.13 -17.65
CA ALA A 123 -18.82 0.86 -18.39
C ALA A 123 -17.56 1.00 -17.49
N LEU A 124 -17.52 2.00 -16.60
CA LEU A 124 -16.44 2.17 -15.63
C LEU A 124 -16.30 0.93 -14.74
N TRP A 125 -17.35 0.58 -14.00
CA TRP A 125 -17.25 -0.47 -12.98
C TRP A 125 -17.22 -1.90 -13.56
N ARG A 126 -17.89 -2.15 -14.67
CA ARG A 126 -18.05 -3.49 -15.26
C ARG A 126 -16.93 -3.85 -16.24
N HIS A 127 -16.32 -2.85 -16.89
CA HIS A 127 -15.32 -3.07 -17.92
C HIS A 127 -13.97 -2.42 -17.62
N ALA A 128 -13.94 -1.15 -17.21
CA ALA A 128 -12.68 -0.44 -17.04
C ALA A 128 -11.95 -0.86 -15.74
N VAL A 129 -12.61 -0.82 -14.59
CA VAL A 129 -11.98 -1.10 -13.29
C VAL A 129 -11.38 -2.50 -13.23
N PRO A 130 -12.07 -3.60 -13.58
CA PRO A 130 -11.47 -4.93 -13.50
C PRO A 130 -10.18 -5.07 -14.32
N ASN A 131 -10.15 -4.50 -15.52
CA ASN A 131 -8.97 -4.54 -16.40
C ASN A 131 -7.86 -3.60 -15.93
N ALA A 132 -8.21 -2.43 -15.40
CA ALA A 132 -7.27 -1.47 -14.84
C ALA A 132 -6.57 -1.99 -13.56
N LEU A 133 -7.16 -2.95 -12.84
CA LEU A 133 -6.55 -3.51 -11.63
C LEU A 133 -5.35 -4.43 -11.94
N ILE A 134 -5.20 -4.95 -13.16
CA ILE A 134 -4.06 -5.82 -13.52
C ILE A 134 -2.72 -5.13 -13.23
N PRO A 135 -2.39 -3.96 -13.80
CA PRO A 135 -1.15 -3.27 -13.47
C PRO A 135 -1.08 -2.77 -12.02
N VAL A 136 -2.24 -2.52 -11.38
CA VAL A 136 -2.31 -2.10 -9.98
C VAL A 136 -1.83 -3.21 -9.03
N VAL A 137 -2.19 -4.47 -9.29
CA VAL A 137 -1.73 -5.63 -8.50
C VAL A 137 -0.21 -5.76 -8.55
N THR A 138 0.41 -5.53 -9.70
CA THR A 138 1.88 -5.51 -9.82
C THR A 138 2.52 -4.47 -8.90
N ILE A 139 1.97 -3.25 -8.88
CA ILE A 139 2.47 -2.18 -8.02
C ILE A 139 2.25 -2.51 -6.54
N ILE A 140 1.14 -3.16 -6.17
CA ILE A 140 0.91 -3.65 -4.80
C ILE A 140 2.04 -4.59 -4.38
N GLY A 141 2.42 -5.52 -5.25
CA GLY A 141 3.53 -6.44 -4.97
C GLY A 141 4.86 -5.73 -4.75
N LEU A 142 5.22 -4.80 -5.62
CA LEU A 142 6.43 -3.99 -5.47
C LEU A 142 6.40 -3.15 -4.18
N GLN A 143 5.26 -2.57 -3.82
CA GLN A 143 5.11 -1.80 -2.59
C GLN A 143 5.28 -2.65 -1.34
N PHE A 144 4.98 -3.94 -1.38
CA PHE A 144 5.20 -4.82 -0.24
C PHE A 144 6.68 -4.90 0.15
N SER A 145 7.59 -4.94 -0.82
CA SER A 145 9.04 -4.90 -0.57
C SER A 145 9.48 -3.59 0.08
N PHE A 146 8.97 -2.45 -0.38
CA PHE A 146 9.22 -1.16 0.25
C PHE A 146 8.65 -1.05 1.67
N LEU A 147 7.53 -1.73 1.92
CA LEU A 147 6.89 -1.76 3.22
C LEU A 147 7.78 -2.44 4.26
N LEU A 148 8.45 -3.54 3.90
CA LEU A 148 9.41 -4.22 4.78
C LEU A 148 10.55 -3.29 5.22
N ALA A 149 11.08 -2.47 4.33
CA ALA A 149 12.10 -1.48 4.69
C ALA A 149 11.53 -0.34 5.56
N GLY A 150 10.31 0.11 5.28
CA GLY A 150 9.64 1.19 6.02
C GLY A 150 9.28 0.80 7.45
N THR A 151 9.01 -0.49 7.72
CA THR A 151 8.64 -0.96 9.05
C THR A 151 9.75 -0.76 10.08
N ILE A 152 11.02 -0.83 9.69
CA ILE A 152 12.18 -0.66 10.58
C ILE A 152 12.07 0.65 11.38
N ILE A 153 11.78 1.75 10.70
CA ILE A 153 11.69 3.07 11.34
C ILE A 153 10.41 3.17 12.18
N ILE A 154 9.28 2.70 11.66
CA ILE A 154 7.98 2.78 12.35
C ILE A 154 7.95 1.89 13.60
N GLU A 155 8.57 0.72 13.58
CA GLU A 155 8.71 -0.12 14.77
C GLU A 155 9.47 0.59 15.91
N ASN A 156 10.50 1.38 15.57
CA ASN A 156 11.20 2.19 16.56
C ASN A 156 10.35 3.37 17.07
N VAL A 157 9.67 4.10 16.19
CA VAL A 157 8.80 5.25 16.56
C VAL A 157 7.69 4.81 17.51
N PHE A 158 7.04 3.67 17.22
CA PHE A 158 5.94 3.14 18.03
C PHE A 158 6.36 2.12 19.09
N ASN A 159 7.67 1.89 19.26
CA ASN A 159 8.22 0.94 20.22
C ASN A 159 7.62 -0.49 20.09
N LEU A 160 7.45 -0.96 18.87
CA LEU A 160 6.88 -2.28 18.58
C LEU A 160 7.96 -3.37 18.67
N PRO A 161 7.61 -4.59 19.17
CA PRO A 161 8.52 -5.73 19.17
C PRO A 161 8.58 -6.36 17.77
N GLY A 162 9.42 -5.81 16.87
CA GLY A 162 9.56 -6.27 15.50
C GLY A 162 11.02 -6.51 15.08
N LEU A 163 11.19 -7.11 13.89
CA LEU A 163 12.51 -7.43 13.33
C LEU A 163 13.33 -6.18 13.03
N GLY A 164 12.68 -5.11 12.57
CA GLY A 164 13.37 -3.85 12.28
C GLY A 164 13.94 -3.20 13.53
N ARG A 165 13.18 -3.21 14.63
CA ARG A 165 13.67 -2.74 15.93
C ARG A 165 14.83 -3.60 16.44
N LEU A 166 14.74 -4.92 16.26
CA LEU A 166 15.80 -5.84 16.67
C LEU A 166 17.10 -5.56 15.89
N VAL A 167 17.02 -5.33 14.58
CA VAL A 167 18.18 -4.89 13.77
C VAL A 167 18.78 -3.61 14.34
N PHE A 168 17.95 -2.61 14.64
CA PHE A 168 18.41 -1.33 15.16
C PHE A 168 19.13 -1.49 16.51
N GLN A 169 18.60 -2.32 17.40
CA GLN A 169 19.22 -2.64 18.69
C GLN A 169 20.54 -3.38 18.52
N ALA A 170 20.60 -4.37 17.64
CA ALA A 170 21.82 -5.13 17.36
C ALA A 170 22.94 -4.24 16.78
N ILE A 171 22.59 -3.27 15.90
CA ILE A 171 23.54 -2.28 15.40
C ILE A 171 24.09 -1.41 16.55
N ALA A 172 23.21 -0.92 17.42
CA ALA A 172 23.62 -0.10 18.58
C ALA A 172 24.53 -0.86 19.55
N GLN A 173 24.31 -2.17 19.71
CA GLN A 173 25.12 -3.06 20.54
C GLN A 173 26.37 -3.60 19.82
N ARG A 174 26.57 -3.28 18.53
CA ARG A 174 27.66 -3.78 17.68
C ARG A 174 27.66 -5.32 17.56
N ASP A 175 26.49 -5.94 17.67
CA ASP A 175 26.32 -7.40 17.48
C ASP A 175 26.24 -7.72 15.98
N LEU A 176 27.40 -7.92 15.37
CA LEU A 176 27.52 -8.19 13.94
C LEU A 176 26.83 -9.51 13.53
N ILE A 177 26.84 -10.52 14.40
CA ILE A 177 26.25 -11.84 14.11
C ILE A 177 24.72 -11.69 13.96
N THR A 178 24.10 -11.03 14.92
CA THR A 178 22.65 -10.77 14.91
C THR A 178 22.27 -9.86 13.74
N VAL A 179 23.05 -8.80 13.47
CA VAL A 179 22.78 -7.91 12.31
C VAL A 179 22.84 -8.69 11.00
N GLN A 180 23.90 -9.48 10.79
CA GLN A 180 24.05 -10.26 9.55
C GLN A 180 22.91 -11.27 9.37
N SER A 181 22.53 -11.97 10.43
CA SER A 181 21.45 -12.96 10.41
C SER A 181 20.11 -12.32 10.08
N LEU A 182 19.78 -11.17 10.70
CA LEU A 182 18.53 -10.45 10.48
C LEU A 182 18.47 -9.82 9.08
N VAL A 183 19.56 -9.22 8.60
CA VAL A 183 19.63 -8.65 7.25
C VAL A 183 19.45 -9.75 6.20
N THR A 184 20.09 -10.91 6.40
CA THR A 184 19.92 -12.05 5.50
C THR A 184 18.47 -12.55 5.50
N LEU A 185 17.84 -12.65 6.67
CA LEU A 185 16.43 -13.05 6.80
C LEU A 185 15.50 -12.05 6.09
N LEU A 186 15.71 -10.74 6.29
CA LEU A 186 14.92 -9.70 5.63
C LEU A 186 15.10 -9.73 4.12
N ALA A 187 16.34 -9.87 3.63
CA ALA A 187 16.62 -10.00 2.21
C ALA A 187 15.95 -11.24 1.59
N ALA A 188 16.06 -12.39 2.27
CA ALA A 188 15.38 -13.61 1.85
C ALA A 188 13.85 -13.44 1.81
N SER A 189 13.29 -12.74 2.78
CA SER A 189 11.85 -12.43 2.83
C SER A 189 11.41 -11.55 1.66
N VAL A 190 12.20 -10.53 1.30
CA VAL A 190 11.93 -9.67 0.12
C VAL A 190 11.95 -10.49 -1.16
N ILE A 191 12.97 -11.35 -1.33
CA ILE A 191 13.08 -12.23 -2.52
C ILE A 191 11.89 -13.19 -2.59
N ALA A 192 11.52 -13.82 -1.48
CA ALA A 192 10.40 -14.74 -1.43
C ALA A 192 9.07 -14.05 -1.80
N VAL A 193 8.84 -12.84 -1.27
CA VAL A 193 7.64 -12.06 -1.59
C VAL A 193 7.62 -11.65 -3.07
N ASN A 194 8.73 -11.16 -3.61
CA ASN A 194 8.81 -10.81 -5.03
C ASN A 194 8.55 -12.04 -5.92
N PHE A 195 9.11 -13.19 -5.56
CA PHE A 195 8.85 -14.43 -6.27
C PHE A 195 7.36 -14.83 -6.26
N ILE A 196 6.69 -14.69 -5.09
CA ILE A 196 5.25 -14.96 -4.98
C ILE A 196 4.46 -13.97 -5.85
N VAL A 197 4.83 -12.70 -5.85
CA VAL A 197 4.19 -11.66 -6.69
C VAL A 197 4.35 -12.00 -8.16
N ASP A 198 5.53 -12.41 -8.60
CA ASP A 198 5.80 -12.80 -9.99
C ASP A 198 4.98 -14.02 -10.41
N LEU A 199 4.84 -15.01 -9.51
CA LEU A 199 3.95 -16.15 -9.75
C LEU A 199 2.48 -15.72 -9.90
N VAL A 200 1.99 -14.88 -8.98
CA VAL A 200 0.62 -14.36 -9.04
C VAL A 200 0.40 -13.57 -10.32
N TYR A 201 1.38 -12.78 -10.73
CA TYR A 201 1.33 -12.02 -11.97
C TYR A 201 1.26 -12.93 -13.20
N GLY A 202 2.07 -14.00 -13.24
CA GLY A 202 2.02 -15.01 -14.31
C GLY A 202 0.66 -15.73 -14.42
N PHE A 203 -0.07 -15.88 -13.30
CA PHE A 203 -1.44 -16.43 -13.31
C PHE A 203 -2.50 -15.42 -13.76
N ILE A 204 -2.33 -14.12 -13.45
CA ILE A 204 -3.30 -13.06 -13.78
C ILE A 204 -3.18 -12.61 -15.24
N ASP A 205 -1.96 -12.60 -15.80
CA ASP A 205 -1.71 -12.21 -17.20
C ASP A 205 -1.16 -13.39 -18.04
N PRO A 206 -2.05 -14.21 -18.66
CA PRO A 206 -1.64 -15.33 -19.51
C PRO A 206 -0.84 -14.91 -20.75
N ARG A 207 -0.83 -13.62 -21.11
CA ARG A 207 -0.13 -13.12 -22.30
C ARG A 207 1.39 -13.18 -22.15
N LEU A 208 1.90 -13.20 -20.93
CA LEU A 208 3.33 -13.33 -20.64
C LEU A 208 3.84 -14.76 -20.84
N SER A 209 3.00 -15.78 -20.73
CA SER A 209 3.38 -17.18 -20.92
C SER A 209 3.57 -17.57 -22.39
N THR A 210 3.09 -16.77 -23.34
CA THR A 210 3.15 -17.03 -24.78
C THR A 210 4.22 -16.21 -25.52
N GLY A 211 5.00 -15.36 -24.82
CA GLY A 211 6.03 -14.48 -25.39
C GLY A 211 7.40 -15.14 -25.65
N GLY A 212 7.54 -16.43 -25.54
CA GLY A 212 8.81 -17.18 -25.67
C GLY A 212 9.11 -17.82 -27.04
N SER A 213 8.43 -17.38 -28.14
CA SER A 213 8.79 -17.87 -29.46
C SER A 213 8.39 -16.89 -30.56
N ARG A 214 9.27 -15.89 -30.83
CA ARG A 214 9.52 -15.34 -32.17
C ARG A 214 10.81 -14.57 -32.17
#